data_ae86a5a21e8b775a3fbd4fdb584f5b14
#
_entry.id   ae86a5a21e8b775a3fbd4fdb584f5b14
#
_cell.length_a   1.000
_cell.length_b   1.000
_cell.length_c   1.000
_cell.angle_alpha   90.00
_cell.angle_beta   90.00
_cell.angle_gamma   90.00
#
_symmetry.space_group_name_H-M   'P 1'
#
loop_
_entity.id
_entity.type
_entity.pdbx_description
1 polymer ?
#
loop_
_entity_poly.entity_id
_entity_poly.type
_entity_poly.pdbx_seq_one_letter_code
_entity_poly.pdbx_strand_id
1 'polypeptide(L)'
;MNTALSWIKAYVPDLDVTAQEYTDAMTLTGTKVEGYTHLDKNLEKIVVGEILSVERHPDADKLVVCQVNVGQDAPVQIVTGAPNITKESVGAKVPVVLDGGRVAGGHDGGPLPEEGIPIKTGKLRGVESQGMMCSIEELGSDRNMYPDAPESGIYLLPADSEPGADAIAILGLRDVVFEYEITSNRVDCYSVIGIAREAA
;
A
#
# COMPACT_ATOMS: atom_id res chain seq x y z
N MET A 1 14.42 -0.94 -18.47
CA MET A 1 13.95 0.38 -17.98
C MET A 1 12.58 0.17 -17.33
N ASN A 2 12.32 0.79 -16.17
CA ASN A 2 11.04 0.61 -15.48
C ASN A 2 10.23 1.90 -15.53
N THR A 3 8.90 1.79 -15.79
CA THR A 3 7.99 2.95 -15.83
C THR A 3 6.63 2.57 -15.27
N ALA A 4 6.10 3.40 -14.38
CA ALA A 4 4.77 3.21 -13.82
C ALA A 4 3.68 3.58 -14.85
N LEU A 5 2.55 2.86 -14.84
CA LEU A 5 1.41 3.14 -15.71
C LEU A 5 0.85 4.54 -15.47
N SER A 6 0.79 4.97 -14.21
CA SER A 6 0.35 6.32 -13.83
C SER A 6 1.19 7.42 -14.50
N TRP A 7 2.49 7.21 -14.64
CA TRP A 7 3.40 8.14 -15.32
C TRP A 7 3.14 8.21 -16.82
N ILE A 8 2.80 7.08 -17.43
CA ILE A 8 2.42 7.02 -18.86
C ILE A 8 1.08 7.72 -19.06
N LYS A 9 0.09 7.46 -18.20
CA LYS A 9 -1.24 8.08 -18.22
C LYS A 9 -1.21 9.60 -18.02
N ALA A 10 -0.18 10.13 -17.34
CA ALA A 10 0.00 11.58 -17.23
C ALA A 10 0.21 12.26 -18.60
N TYR A 11 0.71 11.54 -19.60
CA TYR A 11 0.87 12.02 -20.98
C TYR A 11 -0.19 11.47 -21.93
N VAL A 12 -0.81 10.34 -21.62
CA VAL A 12 -1.84 9.66 -22.41
C VAL A 12 -3.04 9.37 -21.51
N PRO A 13 -3.81 10.42 -21.13
CA PRO A 13 -4.85 10.28 -20.10
C PRO A 13 -5.99 9.34 -20.49
N ASP A 14 -6.24 9.17 -21.78
CA ASP A 14 -7.30 8.31 -22.32
C ASP A 14 -6.87 6.84 -22.47
N LEU A 15 -5.66 6.48 -22.04
CA LEU A 15 -5.15 5.12 -22.07
C LEU A 15 -5.92 4.25 -21.06
N ASP A 16 -6.89 3.48 -21.55
CA ASP A 16 -7.71 2.57 -20.75
C ASP A 16 -7.48 1.13 -21.20
N VAL A 17 -6.49 0.51 -20.60
CA VAL A 17 -6.04 -0.87 -20.91
C VAL A 17 -5.65 -1.60 -19.65
N THR A 18 -5.77 -2.92 -19.67
CA THR A 18 -5.18 -3.79 -18.66
C THR A 18 -3.66 -3.87 -18.82
N ALA A 19 -2.95 -4.29 -17.77
CA ALA A 19 -1.51 -4.47 -17.82
C ALA A 19 -1.08 -5.49 -18.91
N GLN A 20 -1.87 -6.54 -19.11
CA GLN A 20 -1.60 -7.54 -20.13
C GLN A 20 -1.81 -6.99 -21.55
N GLU A 21 -2.93 -6.31 -21.80
CA GLU A 21 -3.20 -5.69 -23.12
C GLU A 21 -2.15 -4.66 -23.48
N TYR A 22 -1.72 -3.84 -22.50
CA TYR A 22 -0.62 -2.90 -22.68
C TYR A 22 0.68 -3.61 -23.05
N THR A 23 1.05 -4.66 -22.31
CA THR A 23 2.26 -5.45 -22.55
C THR A 23 2.27 -6.05 -23.95
N ASP A 24 1.16 -6.64 -24.36
CA ASP A 24 1.03 -7.27 -25.68
C ASP A 24 1.12 -6.25 -26.81
N ALA A 25 0.41 -5.12 -26.68
CA ALA A 25 0.40 -4.05 -27.69
C ALA A 25 1.80 -3.44 -27.85
N MET A 26 2.45 -3.05 -26.76
CA MET A 26 3.79 -2.44 -26.79
C MET A 26 4.84 -3.38 -27.39
N THR A 27 4.78 -4.66 -27.03
CA THR A 27 5.70 -5.67 -27.55
C THR A 27 5.48 -5.90 -29.06
N LEU A 28 4.22 -5.98 -29.52
CA LEU A 28 3.88 -6.14 -30.93
C LEU A 28 4.30 -4.94 -31.79
N THR A 29 4.26 -3.74 -31.24
CA THR A 29 4.66 -2.51 -31.96
C THR A 29 6.17 -2.24 -31.90
N GLY A 30 6.95 -3.09 -31.24
CA GLY A 30 8.41 -3.07 -31.26
C GLY A 30 9.09 -2.48 -30.03
N THR A 31 8.32 -2.18 -28.96
CA THR A 31 8.86 -1.80 -27.65
C THR A 31 8.61 -2.93 -26.67
N LYS A 32 9.57 -3.86 -26.57
CA LYS A 32 9.41 -5.09 -25.80
C LYS A 32 9.24 -4.82 -24.31
N VAL A 33 8.14 -5.32 -23.74
CA VAL A 33 7.91 -5.39 -22.30
C VAL A 33 8.33 -6.77 -21.81
N GLU A 34 9.31 -6.81 -20.90
CA GLU A 34 9.82 -8.05 -20.28
C GLU A 34 8.88 -8.60 -19.23
N GLY A 35 8.17 -7.71 -18.53
CA GLY A 35 7.24 -8.07 -17.50
C GLY A 35 6.59 -6.85 -16.85
N TYR A 36 5.68 -7.10 -15.91
CA TYR A 36 5.07 -6.06 -15.11
C TYR A 36 4.81 -6.53 -13.69
N THR A 37 4.75 -5.57 -12.77
CA THR A 37 4.49 -5.79 -11.35
C THR A 37 3.37 -4.88 -10.88
N HIS A 38 2.34 -5.46 -10.28
CA HIS A 38 1.31 -4.73 -9.55
C HIS A 38 1.87 -4.34 -8.18
N LEU A 39 1.90 -3.04 -7.87
CA LEU A 39 2.38 -2.55 -6.58
C LEU A 39 1.43 -2.89 -5.42
N ASP A 40 0.15 -3.10 -5.72
CA ASP A 40 -0.87 -3.53 -4.77
C ASP A 40 -1.04 -5.06 -4.68
N LYS A 41 -0.08 -5.83 -5.20
CA LYS A 41 -0.13 -7.29 -5.09
C LYS A 41 -0.26 -7.72 -3.62
N ASN A 42 -1.28 -8.55 -3.33
CA ASN A 42 -1.60 -9.04 -1.98
C ASN A 42 -2.05 -7.96 -0.98
N LEU A 43 -2.52 -6.81 -1.44
CA LEU A 43 -3.10 -5.77 -0.59
C LEU A 43 -4.61 -5.75 -0.75
N GLU A 44 -5.32 -6.25 0.26
CA GLU A 44 -6.78 -6.39 0.22
C GLU A 44 -7.44 -5.77 1.45
N LYS A 45 -8.53 -5.04 1.26
CA LYS A 45 -9.34 -4.40 2.32
C LYS A 45 -8.53 -3.49 3.25
N ILE A 46 -7.66 -2.67 2.67
CA ILE A 46 -6.85 -1.71 3.43
C ILE A 46 -7.43 -0.31 3.23
N VAL A 47 -7.93 0.24 4.31
CA VAL A 47 -8.62 1.53 4.33
C VAL A 47 -7.93 2.53 5.25
N VAL A 48 -8.30 3.80 5.12
CA VAL A 48 -7.91 4.84 6.06
C VAL A 48 -8.65 4.63 7.37
N GLY A 49 -7.92 4.53 8.47
CA GLY A 49 -8.45 4.57 9.82
C GLY A 49 -8.08 5.86 10.54
N GLU A 50 -9.02 6.44 11.27
CA GLU A 50 -8.75 7.54 12.21
C GLU A 50 -8.74 7.02 13.64
N ILE A 51 -7.67 7.25 14.37
CA ILE A 51 -7.53 6.83 15.75
C ILE A 51 -8.41 7.71 16.64
N LEU A 52 -9.46 7.13 17.25
CA LEU A 52 -10.39 7.84 18.14
C LEU A 52 -9.93 7.81 19.59
N SER A 53 -9.37 6.68 20.06
CA SER A 53 -8.83 6.55 21.40
C SER A 53 -7.67 5.56 21.45
N VAL A 54 -6.77 5.75 22.43
CA VAL A 54 -5.64 4.86 22.73
C VAL A 54 -5.62 4.58 24.21
N GLU A 55 -5.79 3.34 24.60
CA GLU A 55 -5.78 2.87 25.98
C GLU A 55 -4.68 1.83 26.20
N ARG A 56 -4.19 1.71 27.45
CA ARG A 56 -3.23 0.66 27.78
C ARG A 56 -3.92 -0.71 27.74
N HIS A 57 -3.20 -1.69 27.22
CA HIS A 57 -3.66 -3.08 27.30
C HIS A 57 -3.66 -3.56 28.76
N PRO A 58 -4.72 -4.27 29.24
CA PRO A 58 -4.81 -4.68 30.65
C PRO A 58 -3.71 -5.64 31.09
N ASP A 59 -3.26 -6.53 30.22
CA ASP A 59 -2.34 -7.62 30.53
C ASP A 59 -1.00 -7.56 29.76
N ALA A 60 -0.67 -6.42 29.13
CA ALA A 60 0.56 -6.31 28.36
C ALA A 60 1.09 -4.87 28.28
N ASP A 61 2.23 -4.60 28.92
CA ASP A 61 2.82 -3.26 29.04
C ASP A 61 3.21 -2.63 27.68
N LYS A 62 3.49 -3.46 26.67
CA LYS A 62 3.93 -3.01 25.33
C LYS A 62 2.79 -2.91 24.31
N LEU A 63 1.56 -3.25 24.69
CA LEU A 63 0.43 -3.19 23.80
C LEU A 63 -0.51 -2.04 24.20
N VAL A 64 -1.16 -1.49 23.19
CA VAL A 64 -2.26 -0.53 23.34
C VAL A 64 -3.49 -1.02 22.60
N VAL A 65 -4.65 -0.66 23.12
CA VAL A 65 -5.96 -0.93 22.54
C VAL A 65 -6.48 0.37 21.95
N CYS A 66 -6.76 0.38 20.67
CA CYS A 66 -7.24 1.56 19.96
C CYS A 66 -8.67 1.35 19.47
N GLN A 67 -9.49 2.40 19.54
CA GLN A 67 -10.74 2.50 18.78
C GLN A 67 -10.45 3.29 17.53
N VAL A 68 -10.81 2.75 16.38
CA VAL A 68 -10.45 3.31 15.07
C VAL A 68 -11.69 3.44 14.21
N ASN A 69 -11.97 4.66 13.75
CA ASN A 69 -12.99 4.93 12.75
C ASN A 69 -12.46 4.54 11.36
N VAL A 70 -13.08 3.57 10.73
CA VAL A 70 -12.75 3.07 9.39
C VAL A 70 -13.85 3.38 8.36
N GLY A 71 -14.67 4.40 8.62
CA GLY A 71 -15.76 4.80 7.74
C GLY A 71 -17.00 3.88 7.80
N GLN A 72 -17.09 3.03 8.83
CA GLN A 72 -18.25 2.17 9.10
C GLN A 72 -19.14 2.77 10.20
N ASP A 73 -20.33 2.19 10.41
CA ASP A 73 -21.30 2.67 11.42
C ASP A 73 -20.75 2.66 12.84
N ALA A 74 -19.80 1.79 13.14
CA ALA A 74 -19.13 1.68 14.43
C ALA A 74 -17.60 1.62 14.28
N PRO A 75 -16.84 2.17 15.21
CA PRO A 75 -15.40 2.03 15.23
C PRO A 75 -14.99 0.57 15.44
N VAL A 76 -13.85 0.19 14.91
CA VAL A 76 -13.23 -1.12 15.11
C VAL A 76 -12.18 -1.06 16.20
N GLN A 77 -12.10 -2.11 17.02
CA GLN A 77 -11.07 -2.24 18.03
C GLN A 77 -9.83 -2.89 17.44
N ILE A 78 -8.68 -2.25 17.58
CA ILE A 78 -7.39 -2.76 17.11
C ILE A 78 -6.38 -2.73 18.25
N VAL A 79 -5.70 -3.85 18.48
CA VAL A 79 -4.59 -3.97 19.42
C VAL A 79 -3.28 -3.88 18.66
N THR A 80 -2.37 -3.01 19.09
CA THR A 80 -1.05 -2.84 18.46
C THR A 80 0.06 -2.70 19.47
N GLY A 81 1.26 -3.14 19.09
CA GLY A 81 2.51 -2.92 19.83
C GLY A 81 3.41 -1.85 19.22
N ALA A 82 2.92 -1.10 18.25
CA ALA A 82 3.71 -0.10 17.55
C ALA A 82 4.11 1.05 18.49
N PRO A 83 5.41 1.37 18.57
CA PRO A 83 5.93 2.33 19.55
C PRO A 83 5.48 3.77 19.30
N ASN A 84 5.10 4.09 18.06
CA ASN A 84 4.64 5.43 17.68
C ASN A 84 3.13 5.65 17.90
N ILE A 85 2.39 4.62 18.31
CA ILE A 85 0.97 4.77 18.64
C ILE A 85 0.81 5.00 20.15
N THR A 86 0.51 6.23 20.50
CA THR A 86 0.37 6.72 21.87
C THR A 86 -0.92 7.54 22.01
N LYS A 87 -1.22 8.03 23.20
CA LYS A 87 -2.38 8.91 23.40
C LYS A 87 -2.34 10.19 22.57
N GLU A 88 -1.15 10.61 22.15
CA GLU A 88 -0.96 11.78 21.28
C GLU A 88 -1.30 11.48 19.82
N SER A 89 -1.43 10.20 19.47
CA SER A 89 -1.82 9.75 18.11
C SER A 89 -3.32 9.81 17.86
N VAL A 90 -4.13 10.27 18.83
CA VAL A 90 -5.58 10.47 18.63
C VAL A 90 -5.80 11.52 17.55
N GLY A 91 -6.64 11.19 16.57
CA GLY A 91 -6.89 12.00 15.36
C GLY A 91 -5.95 11.68 14.19
N ALA A 92 -4.87 10.93 14.41
CA ALA A 92 -3.98 10.53 13.32
C ALA A 92 -4.68 9.56 12.34
N LYS A 93 -4.33 9.66 11.07
CA LYS A 93 -4.78 8.78 10.00
C LYS A 93 -3.74 7.70 9.75
N VAL A 94 -4.20 6.45 9.65
CA VAL A 94 -3.33 5.27 9.49
C VAL A 94 -3.92 4.28 8.49
N PRO A 95 -3.10 3.50 7.78
CA PRO A 95 -3.63 2.40 6.97
C PRO A 95 -4.06 1.25 7.88
N VAL A 96 -5.28 0.77 7.67
CA VAL A 96 -5.90 -0.31 8.46
C VAL A 96 -6.35 -1.42 7.53
N VAL A 97 -5.83 -2.62 7.72
CA VAL A 97 -6.37 -3.82 7.08
C VAL A 97 -7.52 -4.36 7.94
N LEU A 98 -8.68 -4.52 7.31
CA LEU A 98 -9.89 -5.02 7.94
C LEU A 98 -9.90 -6.56 8.00
N ASP A 99 -10.83 -7.11 8.78
CA ASP A 99 -11.05 -8.56 8.88
C ASP A 99 -11.25 -9.21 7.50
N GLY A 100 -10.55 -10.32 7.28
CA GLY A 100 -10.52 -11.02 5.99
C GLY A 100 -9.78 -10.28 4.88
N GLY A 101 -9.02 -9.24 5.21
CA GLY A 101 -8.10 -8.58 4.31
C GLY A 101 -6.71 -9.25 4.29
N ARG A 102 -5.77 -8.63 3.59
CA ARG A 102 -4.43 -9.17 3.36
C ARG A 102 -3.40 -8.06 3.28
N VAL A 103 -2.20 -8.33 3.78
CA VAL A 103 -1.02 -7.48 3.64
C VAL A 103 0.08 -8.22 2.88
N ALA A 104 0.98 -7.47 2.25
CA ALA A 104 2.01 -8.05 1.38
C ALA A 104 3.09 -8.80 2.18
N GLY A 105 3.48 -8.31 3.34
CA GLY A 105 4.58 -8.87 4.13
C GLY A 105 4.47 -8.64 5.63
N GLY A 106 5.51 -9.03 6.36
CA GLY A 106 5.66 -8.76 7.78
C GLY A 106 6.32 -7.42 8.08
N HIS A 107 6.18 -6.97 9.31
CA HIS A 107 6.73 -5.69 9.82
C HIS A 107 8.26 -5.62 9.88
N ASP A 108 8.94 -6.74 9.72
CA ASP A 108 10.39 -6.86 9.78
C ASP A 108 11.09 -6.55 8.44
N GLY A 109 10.30 -6.26 7.38
CA GLY A 109 10.84 -5.98 6.04
C GLY A 109 11.54 -7.18 5.40
N GLY A 110 11.22 -8.39 5.85
CA GLY A 110 11.72 -9.64 5.28
C GLY A 110 11.19 -9.93 3.88
N PRO A 111 11.57 -11.07 3.28
CA PRO A 111 11.06 -11.47 1.97
C PRO A 111 9.53 -11.55 1.97
N LEU A 112 8.91 -10.93 0.95
CA LEU A 112 7.46 -10.94 0.80
C LEU A 112 6.97 -12.35 0.47
N PRO A 113 5.99 -12.91 1.23
CA PRO A 113 5.35 -14.16 0.89
C PRO A 113 4.63 -14.05 -0.46
N GLU A 114 4.62 -15.12 -1.25
CA GLU A 114 4.00 -15.11 -2.58
C GLU A 114 2.50 -14.75 -2.54
N GLU A 115 1.80 -15.23 -1.52
CA GLU A 115 0.35 -15.00 -1.33
C GLU A 115 0.04 -13.90 -0.30
N GLY A 116 1.04 -13.21 0.25
CA GLY A 116 0.85 -12.26 1.33
C GLY A 116 0.39 -12.92 2.64
N ILE A 117 0.04 -12.10 3.62
CA ILE A 117 -0.39 -12.52 4.97
C ILE A 117 -1.87 -12.18 5.17
N PRO A 118 -2.76 -13.17 5.34
CA PRO A 118 -4.17 -12.91 5.61
C PRO A 118 -4.35 -12.41 7.05
N ILE A 119 -5.15 -11.37 7.20
CA ILE A 119 -5.48 -10.78 8.51
C ILE A 119 -6.92 -11.16 8.87
N LYS A 120 -7.11 -11.64 10.08
CA LYS A 120 -8.41 -12.03 10.62
C LYS A 120 -8.59 -11.46 12.03
N THR A 121 -9.83 -11.23 12.39
CA THR A 121 -10.19 -10.93 13.78
C THR A 121 -9.63 -12.01 14.72
N GLY A 122 -8.91 -11.58 15.72
CA GLY A 122 -8.23 -12.48 16.65
C GLY A 122 -8.08 -11.86 18.04
N LYS A 123 -7.47 -12.59 18.95
CA LYS A 123 -7.20 -12.08 20.31
C LYS A 123 -5.70 -11.97 20.56
N LEU A 124 -5.26 -10.76 20.91
CA LEU A 124 -3.90 -10.50 21.38
C LEU A 124 -3.93 -10.39 22.91
N ARG A 125 -3.27 -11.32 23.59
CA ARG A 125 -3.26 -11.39 25.06
C ARG A 125 -4.66 -11.27 25.68
N GLY A 126 -5.68 -11.92 25.09
CA GLY A 126 -7.04 -11.94 25.59
C GLY A 126 -7.96 -10.81 25.11
N VAL A 127 -7.42 -9.71 24.55
CA VAL A 127 -8.19 -8.61 23.98
C VAL A 127 -8.39 -8.82 22.49
N GLU A 128 -9.62 -8.64 22.02
CA GLU A 128 -9.99 -8.80 20.61
C GLU A 128 -9.41 -7.67 19.75
N SER A 129 -8.88 -8.03 18.58
CA SER A 129 -8.45 -7.11 17.53
C SER A 129 -9.19 -7.46 16.24
N GLN A 130 -9.93 -6.51 15.68
CA GLN A 130 -10.82 -6.68 14.52
C GLN A 130 -10.15 -6.26 13.21
N GLY A 131 -8.84 -6.25 13.17
CA GLY A 131 -8.00 -5.84 12.06
C GLY A 131 -6.60 -5.50 12.56
N MET A 132 -5.82 -4.85 11.71
CA MET A 132 -4.44 -4.46 12.02
C MET A 132 -4.13 -3.09 11.39
N MET A 133 -3.44 -2.21 12.12
CA MET A 133 -2.79 -1.04 11.54
C MET A 133 -1.49 -1.47 10.88
N CYS A 134 -1.14 -0.88 9.74
CA CYS A 134 -0.01 -1.33 8.93
C CYS A 134 1.18 -0.38 8.99
N SER A 135 2.38 -0.95 9.05
CA SER A 135 3.62 -0.28 8.70
C SER A 135 3.79 -0.24 7.18
N ILE A 136 4.79 0.49 6.68
CA ILE A 136 5.04 0.55 5.24
C ILE A 136 5.62 -0.76 4.70
N GLU A 137 6.34 -1.50 5.51
CA GLU A 137 6.91 -2.80 5.18
C GLU A 137 5.81 -3.87 5.01
N GLU A 138 4.78 -3.84 5.86
CA GLU A 138 3.61 -4.71 5.73
C GLU A 138 2.81 -4.45 4.45
N LEU A 139 2.90 -3.22 3.93
CA LEU A 139 2.34 -2.84 2.63
C LEU A 139 3.25 -3.18 1.43
N GLY A 140 4.36 -3.88 1.67
CA GLY A 140 5.26 -4.33 0.62
C GLY A 140 6.17 -3.24 0.06
N SER A 141 6.34 -2.14 0.80
CA SER A 141 7.22 -1.04 0.43
C SER A 141 8.29 -0.79 1.49
N ASP A 142 9.07 0.25 1.35
CA ASP A 142 10.17 0.58 2.25
C ASP A 142 10.37 2.10 2.39
N ARG A 143 11.29 2.49 3.29
CA ARG A 143 11.62 3.88 3.59
C ARG A 143 12.36 4.61 2.46
N ASN A 144 12.89 3.91 1.45
CA ASN A 144 13.45 4.57 0.28
C ASN A 144 12.33 5.18 -0.57
N MET A 145 11.19 4.51 -0.63
CA MET A 145 9.99 5.00 -1.32
C MET A 145 9.20 5.97 -0.43
N TYR A 146 9.20 5.76 0.88
CA TYR A 146 8.46 6.56 1.87
C TYR A 146 9.41 7.08 2.95
N PRO A 147 10.20 8.15 2.68
CA PRO A 147 11.21 8.66 3.62
C PRO A 147 10.65 9.12 4.97
N ASP A 148 9.38 9.52 5.00
CA ASP A 148 8.67 9.95 6.21
C ASP A 148 8.15 8.77 7.06
N ALA A 149 8.30 7.52 6.59
CA ALA A 149 7.91 6.36 7.35
C ALA A 149 8.78 6.20 8.61
N PRO A 150 8.18 5.88 9.77
CA PRO A 150 8.94 5.66 10.99
C PRO A 150 9.88 4.45 10.82
N GLU A 151 11.00 4.46 11.53
CA GLU A 151 11.96 3.35 11.52
C GLU A 151 11.34 2.04 12.06
N SER A 152 10.39 2.19 12.97
CA SER A 152 9.58 1.10 13.50
C SER A 152 8.22 1.66 13.91
N GLY A 153 7.15 1.06 13.42
CA GLY A 153 5.78 1.46 13.77
C GLY A 153 4.86 1.62 12.57
N ILE A 154 3.70 2.19 12.84
CA ILE A 154 2.62 2.38 11.87
C ILE A 154 2.89 3.60 11.01
N TYR A 155 2.62 3.48 9.70
CA TYR A 155 2.71 4.61 8.78
C TYR A 155 1.57 5.62 9.06
N LEU A 156 1.90 6.92 9.04
CA LEU A 156 0.92 7.98 9.20
C LEU A 156 0.53 8.54 7.83
N LEU A 157 -0.76 8.48 7.51
CA LEU A 157 -1.31 9.03 6.28
C LEU A 157 -1.50 10.56 6.40
N PRO A 158 -1.68 11.29 5.28
CA PRO A 158 -2.04 12.70 5.30
C PRO A 158 -3.26 12.96 6.20
N ALA A 159 -3.22 14.06 6.96
CA ALA A 159 -4.23 14.38 7.97
C ALA A 159 -5.64 14.62 7.38
N ASP A 160 -5.72 15.01 6.11
CA ASP A 160 -6.94 15.25 5.35
C ASP A 160 -7.53 13.99 4.72
N SER A 161 -6.91 12.81 4.93
CA SER A 161 -7.44 11.54 4.42
C SER A 161 -8.78 11.20 5.09
N GLU A 162 -9.77 10.83 4.28
CA GLU A 162 -11.11 10.49 4.78
C GLU A 162 -11.13 9.05 5.35
N PRO A 163 -11.64 8.83 6.58
CA PRO A 163 -11.80 7.49 7.12
C PRO A 163 -12.66 6.60 6.21
N GLY A 164 -12.19 5.37 5.97
CA GLY A 164 -12.83 4.42 5.06
C GLY A 164 -12.43 4.54 3.59
N ALA A 165 -11.70 5.59 3.19
CA ALA A 165 -11.14 5.69 1.84
C ALA A 165 -10.07 4.62 1.59
N ASP A 166 -9.79 4.33 0.32
CA ASP A 166 -8.75 3.38 -0.09
C ASP A 166 -7.35 3.91 0.26
N ALA A 167 -6.75 3.39 1.33
CA ALA A 167 -5.42 3.80 1.77
C ALA A 167 -4.34 3.44 0.74
N ILE A 168 -4.52 2.38 -0.04
CA ILE A 168 -3.57 1.94 -1.06
C ILE A 168 -3.52 2.92 -2.23
N ALA A 169 -4.68 3.49 -2.60
CA ALA A 169 -4.74 4.55 -3.61
C ALA A 169 -4.06 5.85 -3.11
N ILE A 170 -4.28 6.24 -1.86
CA ILE A 170 -3.65 7.43 -1.24
C ILE A 170 -2.12 7.28 -1.20
N LEU A 171 -1.63 6.07 -0.95
CA LEU A 171 -0.21 5.75 -0.97
C LEU A 171 0.38 5.64 -2.39
N GLY A 172 -0.44 5.71 -3.44
CA GLY A 172 0.02 5.56 -4.82
C GLY A 172 0.40 4.13 -5.19
N LEU A 173 -0.04 3.14 -4.40
CA LEU A 173 0.24 1.72 -4.64
C LEU A 173 -0.77 1.06 -5.59
N ARG A 174 -1.86 1.73 -5.98
CA ARG A 174 -2.78 1.28 -7.05
C ARG A 174 -2.16 1.53 -8.42
N ASP A 175 -1.00 0.94 -8.67
CA ASP A 175 -0.24 1.17 -9.90
C ASP A 175 0.43 -0.12 -10.40
N VAL A 176 0.86 -0.07 -11.65
CA VAL A 176 1.60 -1.15 -12.31
C VAL A 176 2.91 -0.59 -12.86
N VAL A 177 3.99 -1.27 -12.57
CA VAL A 177 5.32 -0.94 -13.09
C VAL A 177 5.67 -1.93 -14.19
N PHE A 178 5.93 -1.42 -15.38
CA PHE A 178 6.40 -2.20 -16.53
C PHE A 178 7.92 -2.16 -16.63
N GLU A 179 8.52 -3.29 -16.93
CA GLU A 179 9.93 -3.43 -17.25
C GLU A 179 10.11 -3.60 -18.76
N TYR A 180 10.95 -2.74 -19.38
CA TYR A 180 11.18 -2.74 -20.80
C TYR A 180 12.62 -3.13 -21.15
N GLU A 181 12.76 -3.95 -22.20
CA GLU A 181 14.01 -4.15 -22.92
C GLU A 181 14.12 -3.13 -24.05
N ILE A 182 14.80 -2.00 -23.79
CA ILE A 182 15.01 -0.97 -24.80
C ILE A 182 16.29 -1.27 -25.58
N THR A 183 16.16 -1.51 -26.88
CA THR A 183 17.29 -1.76 -27.78
C THR A 183 18.02 -0.47 -28.15
N SER A 184 19.28 -0.57 -28.55
CA SER A 184 20.15 0.57 -28.82
C SER A 184 19.69 1.49 -29.98
N ASN A 185 18.81 1.01 -30.85
CA ASN A 185 18.19 1.79 -31.93
C ASN A 185 16.92 2.55 -31.47
N ARG A 186 16.45 2.34 -30.23
CA ARG A 186 15.25 2.98 -29.67
C ARG A 186 15.61 3.89 -28.49
N VAL A 187 16.62 4.74 -28.70
CA VAL A 187 17.07 5.72 -27.68
C VAL A 187 15.99 6.72 -27.28
N ASP A 188 15.01 6.95 -28.15
CA ASP A 188 13.81 7.74 -27.91
C ASP A 188 12.97 7.19 -26.75
N CYS A 189 12.98 5.88 -26.54
CA CYS A 189 12.24 5.19 -25.49
C CYS A 189 12.95 5.16 -24.11
N TYR A 190 14.16 5.73 -23.96
CA TYR A 190 14.84 5.85 -22.67
C TYR A 190 14.32 7.00 -21.81
N SER A 191 13.02 7.32 -21.94
CA SER A 191 12.34 8.31 -21.11
C SER A 191 10.85 7.98 -20.99
N VAL A 192 10.22 8.46 -19.92
CA VAL A 192 8.76 8.30 -19.73
C VAL A 192 7.98 8.86 -20.91
N ILE A 193 8.36 10.05 -21.39
CA ILE A 193 7.69 10.68 -22.52
C ILE A 193 7.89 9.91 -23.83
N GLY A 194 9.04 9.26 -24.02
CA GLY A 194 9.29 8.38 -25.16
C GLY A 194 8.39 7.16 -25.14
N ILE A 195 8.31 6.48 -23.99
CA ILE A 195 7.38 5.36 -23.80
C ILE A 195 5.92 5.81 -23.97
N ALA A 196 5.54 6.96 -23.43
CA ALA A 196 4.18 7.47 -23.57
C ALA A 196 3.78 7.76 -25.04
N ARG A 197 4.74 8.20 -25.87
CA ARG A 197 4.52 8.39 -27.32
C ARG A 197 4.28 7.08 -28.06
N GLU A 198 4.93 6.00 -27.62
CA GLU A 198 4.70 4.67 -28.19
C GLU A 198 3.38 4.07 -27.73
N ALA A 199 2.90 4.49 -26.55
CA ALA A 199 1.65 4.01 -25.97
C ALA A 199 0.40 4.77 -26.48
N ALA A 200 0.58 5.89 -27.16
CA ALA A 200 -0.51 6.73 -27.70
C ALA A 200 -1.01 6.21 -29.05
#